data_28a8d5e3fc7672c0a87f85d8a497918a
#
_entry.id   28a8d5e3fc7672c0a87f85d8a497918a
#
_cell.length_a   1.000
_cell.length_b   1.000
_cell.length_c   1.000
_cell.angle_alpha   90.00
_cell.angle_beta   90.00
_cell.angle_gamma   90.00
#
_symmetry.space_group_name_H-M   'P 1'
#
loop_
_entity.id
_entity.type
_entity.pdbx_description
1 polymer ?
#
loop_
_entity_poly.entity_id
_entity_poly.type
_entity_poly.pdbx_seq_one_letter_code
_entity_poly.pdbx_strand_id
1 'polypeptide(L)'
;MGFENIKSKFPIFEQKIKGKPLTYLDSANSSQKPKTVINEMSRFYETEFSNVGRSVHTLAVKATNKFEETRDTVQSYINAKYREEIIFTKGATEAINLVAHTYGEKFIKEGDEILITELEHHSNYVPWHYLRKKRGAVIKFASVNENGEIDINE
;
A
#
# COMPACT_ATOMS: atom_id res chain seq x y z
N MET A 1 -0.82 -19.58 16.92
CA MET A 1 -0.54 -18.41 17.78
C MET A 1 -1.87 -17.69 18.00
N GLY A 2 -2.34 -17.58 19.26
CA GLY A 2 -3.61 -16.88 19.53
C GLY A 2 -3.47 -15.36 19.32
N PHE A 3 -4.54 -14.72 18.89
CA PHE A 3 -4.59 -13.27 18.65
C PHE A 3 -4.28 -12.42 19.89
N GLU A 4 -4.45 -12.96 21.10
CA GLU A 4 -4.14 -12.30 22.37
C GLU A 4 -2.67 -11.87 22.50
N ASN A 5 -1.76 -12.61 21.87
CA ASN A 5 -0.32 -12.30 21.91
C ASN A 5 0.11 -11.23 20.88
N ILE A 6 -0.75 -10.86 19.96
CA ILE A 6 -0.41 -9.87 18.90
C ILE A 6 -0.52 -8.46 19.45
N LYS A 7 -1.55 -8.17 20.25
CA LYS A 7 -1.80 -6.82 20.79
C LYS A 7 -0.63 -6.29 21.61
N SER A 8 0.04 -7.15 22.39
CA SER A 8 1.20 -6.77 23.20
C SER A 8 2.44 -6.34 22.41
N LYS A 9 2.49 -6.66 21.11
CA LYS A 9 3.57 -6.22 20.20
C LYS A 9 3.47 -4.76 19.79
N PHE A 10 2.33 -4.09 20.06
CA PHE A 10 2.05 -2.72 19.67
C PHE A 10 2.01 -1.81 20.90
N PRO A 11 3.04 -0.99 21.14
CA PRO A 11 3.15 -0.17 22.36
C PRO A 11 1.97 0.79 22.57
N ILE A 12 1.33 1.23 21.48
CA ILE A 12 0.19 2.14 21.54
C ILE A 12 -0.95 1.62 22.42
N PHE A 13 -1.13 0.30 22.50
CA PHE A 13 -2.22 -0.32 23.27
C PHE A 13 -1.97 -0.40 24.78
N GLU A 14 -0.81 0.02 25.24
CA GLU A 14 -0.54 0.24 26.68
C GLU A 14 -1.25 1.49 27.20
N GLN A 15 -1.68 2.39 26.31
CA GLN A 15 -2.36 3.64 26.67
C GLN A 15 -3.78 3.38 27.16
N LYS A 16 -4.21 4.29 28.05
CA LYS A 16 -5.60 4.39 28.50
C LYS A 16 -6.21 5.70 28.03
N ILE A 17 -7.40 5.62 27.45
CA ILE A 17 -8.18 6.79 27.04
C ILE A 17 -9.34 6.92 28.02
N LYS A 18 -9.40 8.07 28.74
CA LYS A 18 -10.40 8.31 29.81
C LYS A 18 -10.46 7.16 30.82
N GLY A 19 -9.30 6.62 31.23
CA GLY A 19 -9.16 5.55 32.20
C GLY A 19 -9.47 4.14 31.70
N LYS A 20 -9.89 3.97 30.43
CA LYS A 20 -10.18 2.66 29.79
C LYS A 20 -9.05 2.25 28.83
N PRO A 21 -8.77 0.94 28.65
CA PRO A 21 -7.84 0.48 27.63
C PRO A 21 -8.20 1.02 26.25
N LEU A 22 -7.17 1.38 25.46
CA LEU A 22 -7.38 1.85 24.09
C LEU A 22 -8.03 0.78 23.24
N THR A 23 -9.13 1.14 22.60
CA THR A 23 -9.72 0.41 21.45
C THR A 23 -9.49 1.24 20.21
N TYR A 24 -8.82 0.66 19.19
CA TYR A 24 -8.49 1.33 17.93
C TYR A 24 -9.11 0.57 16.77
N LEU A 25 -10.03 1.20 16.05
CA LEU A 25 -10.81 0.59 14.97
C LEU A 25 -10.60 1.26 13.60
N ASP A 26 -9.57 2.12 13.48
CA ASP A 26 -9.30 2.91 12.28
C ASP A 26 -8.02 2.44 11.54
N SER A 27 -7.74 1.15 11.57
CA SER A 27 -6.55 0.58 10.90
C SER A 27 -6.60 0.68 9.38
N ALA A 28 -7.80 0.83 8.80
CA ALA A 28 -7.98 1.05 7.37
C ALA A 28 -7.35 2.40 6.91
N ASN A 29 -7.45 3.42 7.75
CA ASN A 29 -6.85 4.73 7.50
C ASN A 29 -5.37 4.76 7.92
N SER A 30 -5.07 4.33 9.15
CA SER A 30 -3.70 4.35 9.71
C SER A 30 -3.43 3.13 10.57
N SER A 31 -2.61 2.21 10.09
CA SER A 31 -2.19 1.05 10.88
C SER A 31 -1.23 1.46 11.99
N GLN A 32 -1.44 0.93 13.19
CA GLN A 32 -0.49 1.06 14.30
C GLN A 32 0.80 0.28 14.02
N LYS A 33 1.90 0.70 14.64
CA LYS A 33 3.23 0.15 14.36
C LYS A 33 3.66 -0.80 15.48
N PRO A 34 4.10 -2.02 15.17
CA PRO A 34 4.67 -2.92 16.16
C PRO A 34 6.03 -2.43 16.62
N LYS A 35 6.42 -2.78 17.85
CA LYS A 35 7.69 -2.36 18.46
C LYS A 35 8.90 -2.73 17.64
N THR A 36 8.87 -3.86 16.95
CA THR A 36 9.95 -4.30 16.05
C THR A 36 10.19 -3.33 14.91
N VAL A 37 9.13 -2.80 14.28
CA VAL A 37 9.24 -1.81 13.20
C VAL A 37 9.77 -0.48 13.74
N ILE A 38 9.25 -0.01 14.89
CA ILE A 38 9.70 1.23 15.53
C ILE A 38 11.21 1.14 15.85
N ASN A 39 11.63 0.04 16.46
CA ASN A 39 13.03 -0.15 16.83
C ASN A 39 13.94 -0.24 15.61
N GLU A 40 13.53 -0.94 14.55
CA GLU A 40 14.35 -1.07 13.33
C GLU A 40 14.47 0.28 12.61
N MET A 41 13.41 1.08 12.55
CA MET A 41 13.51 2.44 11.99
C MET A 41 14.50 3.31 12.79
N SER A 42 14.39 3.31 14.13
CA SER A 42 15.33 4.06 14.98
C SER A 42 16.77 3.60 14.76
N ARG A 43 16.98 2.29 14.83
CA ARG A 43 18.31 1.69 14.59
C ARG A 43 18.90 2.08 13.23
N PHE A 44 18.08 2.02 12.17
CA PHE A 44 18.52 2.40 10.84
C PHE A 44 18.94 3.87 10.76
N TYR A 45 18.16 4.78 11.33
CA TYR A 45 18.52 6.21 11.39
C TYR A 45 19.79 6.46 12.20
N GLU A 46 19.99 5.77 13.31
CA GLU A 46 21.12 5.93 14.19
C GLU A 46 22.43 5.38 13.61
N THR A 47 22.38 4.34 12.77
CA THR A 47 23.56 3.55 12.45
C THR A 47 23.85 3.36 10.96
N GLU A 48 22.84 3.47 10.08
CA GLU A 48 22.98 3.06 8.67
C GLU A 48 22.38 4.05 7.67
N PHE A 49 21.68 5.09 8.14
CA PHE A 49 21.00 6.02 7.27
C PHE A 49 21.93 6.72 6.30
N SER A 50 21.63 6.62 5.01
CA SER A 50 22.31 7.31 3.93
C SER A 50 21.42 7.35 2.69
N ASN A 51 21.88 8.07 1.65
CA ASN A 51 21.22 8.07 0.35
C ASN A 51 21.28 6.68 -0.30
N VAL A 52 20.17 6.29 -0.92
CA VAL A 52 20.08 5.10 -1.79
C VAL A 52 20.43 5.52 -3.22
N GLY A 53 21.28 4.73 -3.91
CA GLY A 53 21.61 4.96 -5.31
C GLY A 53 23.09 4.78 -5.64
N ARG A 54 23.63 5.64 -6.51
CA ARG A 54 24.94 5.44 -7.15
C ARG A 54 26.14 5.94 -6.34
N SER A 55 25.98 6.27 -5.06
CA SER A 55 27.10 6.66 -4.20
C SER A 55 27.97 5.47 -3.84
N VAL A 56 29.28 5.70 -3.74
CA VAL A 56 30.29 4.65 -3.53
C VAL A 56 30.79 4.54 -2.08
N HIS A 57 30.39 5.46 -1.19
CA HIS A 57 30.83 5.38 0.21
C HIS A 57 30.04 4.30 0.99
N THR A 58 30.68 3.75 2.01
CA THR A 58 30.21 2.57 2.76
C THR A 58 28.74 2.64 3.20
N LEU A 59 28.28 3.78 3.75
CA LEU A 59 26.91 3.91 4.24
C LEU A 59 25.90 3.88 3.10
N ALA A 60 26.20 4.54 1.97
CA ALA A 60 25.29 4.52 0.82
C ALA A 60 25.18 3.12 0.18
N VAL A 61 26.29 2.38 0.13
CA VAL A 61 26.28 0.98 -0.34
C VAL A 61 25.41 0.12 0.60
N LYS A 62 25.58 0.24 1.92
CA LYS A 62 24.73 -0.48 2.89
C LYS A 62 23.26 -0.13 2.76
N ALA A 63 22.92 1.17 2.69
CA ALA A 63 21.55 1.62 2.54
C ALA A 63 20.91 1.12 1.22
N THR A 64 21.69 1.14 0.12
CA THR A 64 21.25 0.65 -1.19
C THR A 64 21.00 -0.86 -1.14
N ASN A 65 21.91 -1.64 -0.58
CA ASN A 65 21.73 -3.09 -0.45
C ASN A 65 20.47 -3.43 0.36
N LYS A 66 20.24 -2.78 1.51
CA LYS A 66 19.03 -2.98 2.30
C LYS A 66 17.74 -2.62 1.55
N PHE A 67 17.76 -1.56 0.79
CA PHE A 67 16.62 -1.16 -0.02
C PHE A 67 16.29 -2.24 -1.07
N GLU A 68 17.30 -2.77 -1.73
CA GLU A 68 17.15 -3.81 -2.75
C GLU A 68 16.78 -5.17 -2.14
N GLU A 69 17.34 -5.55 -0.99
CA GLU A 69 16.93 -6.73 -0.21
C GLU A 69 15.45 -6.65 0.22
N THR A 70 14.98 -5.44 0.58
CA THR A 70 13.57 -5.21 0.88
C THR A 70 12.70 -5.45 -0.34
N ARG A 71 13.16 -5.02 -1.52
CA ARG A 71 12.48 -5.28 -2.80
C ARG A 71 12.36 -6.77 -3.08
N ASP A 72 13.43 -7.54 -2.89
CA ASP A 72 13.43 -9.00 -3.07
C ASP A 72 12.49 -9.69 -2.06
N THR A 73 12.47 -9.19 -0.83
CA THR A 73 11.54 -9.69 0.21
C THR A 73 10.08 -9.46 -0.19
N VAL A 74 9.75 -8.26 -0.65
CA VAL A 74 8.38 -7.93 -1.12
C VAL A 74 8.02 -8.75 -2.35
N GLN A 75 8.92 -8.86 -3.33
CA GLN A 75 8.74 -9.70 -4.52
C GLN A 75 8.36 -11.12 -4.13
N SER A 76 9.11 -11.73 -3.22
CA SER A 76 8.86 -13.10 -2.76
C SER A 76 7.53 -13.21 -2.00
N TYR A 77 7.21 -12.20 -1.15
CA TYR A 77 6.00 -12.20 -0.33
C TYR A 77 4.72 -12.15 -1.17
N ILE A 78 4.70 -11.34 -2.23
CA ILE A 78 3.53 -11.23 -3.12
C ILE A 78 3.59 -12.18 -4.32
N ASN A 79 4.62 -13.05 -4.39
CA ASN A 79 4.83 -14.00 -5.48
C ASN A 79 4.95 -13.34 -6.86
N ALA A 80 5.57 -12.16 -6.93
CA ALA A 80 5.85 -11.50 -8.20
C ALA A 80 6.97 -12.26 -8.95
N LYS A 81 6.89 -12.30 -10.28
CA LYS A 81 7.82 -13.07 -11.10
C LYS A 81 9.22 -12.44 -11.14
N TYR A 82 9.26 -11.11 -11.21
CA TYR A 82 10.50 -10.34 -11.31
C TYR A 82 10.54 -9.24 -10.26
N ARG A 83 11.72 -8.92 -9.76
CA ARG A 83 11.93 -7.84 -8.78
C ARG A 83 11.59 -6.45 -9.34
N GLU A 84 11.70 -6.27 -10.65
CA GLU A 84 11.38 -5.03 -11.37
C GLU A 84 9.87 -4.73 -11.36
N GLU A 85 9.03 -5.71 -11.05
CA GLU A 85 7.58 -5.52 -10.85
C GLU A 85 7.27 -4.79 -9.53
N ILE A 86 8.24 -4.70 -8.61
CA ILE A 86 8.06 -4.04 -7.33
C ILE A 86 8.43 -2.56 -7.44
N ILE A 87 7.43 -1.71 -7.31
CA ILE A 87 7.60 -0.26 -7.31
C ILE A 87 7.12 0.29 -5.97
N PHE A 88 8.03 0.87 -5.19
CA PHE A 88 7.68 1.52 -3.93
C PHE A 88 7.08 2.90 -4.19
N THR A 89 5.92 3.16 -3.58
CA THR A 89 5.21 4.44 -3.63
C THR A 89 4.92 4.95 -2.22
N LYS A 90 4.48 6.19 -2.09
CA LYS A 90 4.11 6.78 -0.79
C LYS A 90 2.82 6.21 -0.19
N GLY A 91 2.04 5.48 -0.99
CA GLY A 91 0.79 4.86 -0.58
C GLY A 91 -0.08 4.48 -1.76
N ALA A 92 -1.24 3.86 -1.47
CA ALA A 92 -2.18 3.37 -2.47
C ALA A 92 -2.63 4.44 -3.47
N THR A 93 -2.85 5.67 -3.02
CA THR A 93 -3.24 6.79 -3.89
C THR A 93 -2.20 7.03 -4.99
N GLU A 94 -0.91 7.08 -4.64
CA GLU A 94 0.15 7.27 -5.64
C GLU A 94 0.27 6.04 -6.55
N ALA A 95 0.17 4.83 -6.00
CA ALA A 95 0.25 3.60 -6.77
C ALA A 95 -0.85 3.50 -7.84
N ILE A 96 -2.09 3.78 -7.47
CA ILE A 96 -3.23 3.73 -8.40
C ILE A 96 -3.11 4.84 -9.46
N ASN A 97 -2.73 6.06 -9.07
CA ASN A 97 -2.48 7.13 -10.04
C ASN A 97 -1.32 6.78 -10.98
N LEU A 98 -0.25 6.15 -10.48
CA LEU A 98 0.85 5.69 -11.33
C LEU A 98 0.35 4.73 -12.40
N VAL A 99 -0.48 3.73 -12.04
CA VAL A 99 -1.07 2.79 -12.99
C VAL A 99 -1.97 3.52 -13.99
N ALA A 100 -2.83 4.43 -13.55
CA ALA A 100 -3.72 5.19 -14.42
C ALA A 100 -2.95 6.06 -15.43
N HIS A 101 -1.90 6.77 -14.97
CA HIS A 101 -1.11 7.67 -15.82
C HIS A 101 -0.05 6.97 -16.69
N THR A 102 0.32 5.74 -16.39
CA THR A 102 1.30 4.99 -17.20
C THR A 102 0.60 3.95 -18.06
N TYR A 103 0.17 2.84 -17.45
CA TYR A 103 -0.52 1.75 -18.13
C TYR A 103 -1.83 2.22 -18.75
N GLY A 104 -2.67 2.93 -17.99
CA GLY A 104 -3.97 3.40 -18.44
C GLY A 104 -3.86 4.34 -19.65
N GLU A 105 -2.98 5.34 -19.60
CA GLU A 105 -2.80 6.24 -20.73
C GLU A 105 -2.20 5.57 -21.97
N LYS A 106 -1.38 4.55 -21.78
CA LYS A 106 -0.72 3.86 -22.90
C LYS A 106 -1.62 2.82 -23.57
N PHE A 107 -2.39 2.07 -22.81
CA PHE A 107 -3.06 0.88 -23.32
C PHE A 107 -4.58 1.00 -23.40
N ILE A 108 -5.22 1.81 -22.54
CA ILE A 108 -6.67 1.99 -22.53
C ILE A 108 -7.09 2.87 -23.71
N LYS A 109 -8.08 2.39 -24.45
CA LYS A 109 -8.68 3.01 -25.64
C LYS A 109 -10.11 3.40 -25.37
N GLU A 110 -10.71 4.14 -26.30
CA GLU A 110 -12.12 4.46 -26.30
C GLU A 110 -12.98 3.19 -26.30
N GLY A 111 -13.94 3.13 -25.39
CA GLY A 111 -14.82 1.97 -25.21
C GLY A 111 -14.28 0.85 -24.34
N ASP A 112 -12.99 0.86 -23.97
CA ASP A 112 -12.46 -0.14 -23.03
C ASP A 112 -13.13 0.03 -21.66
N GLU A 113 -13.43 -1.09 -21.00
CA GLU A 113 -14.14 -1.09 -19.72
C GLU A 113 -13.17 -1.19 -18.54
N ILE A 114 -13.44 -0.39 -17.51
CA ILE A 114 -12.75 -0.43 -16.22
C ILE A 114 -13.80 -0.82 -15.18
N LEU A 115 -13.68 -2.02 -14.60
CA LEU A 115 -14.56 -2.49 -13.56
C LEU A 115 -14.02 -2.10 -12.19
N ILE A 116 -14.86 -1.45 -11.38
CA ILE A 116 -14.59 -1.12 -9.97
C ILE A 116 -15.81 -1.50 -9.13
N THR A 117 -15.63 -1.58 -7.81
CA THR A 117 -16.77 -1.82 -6.92
C THR A 117 -17.39 -0.51 -6.45
N GLU A 118 -18.65 -0.55 -5.98
CA GLU A 118 -19.26 0.60 -5.33
C GLU A 118 -18.66 0.95 -3.97
N LEU A 119 -17.86 0.03 -3.39
CA LEU A 119 -17.20 0.19 -2.09
C LEU A 119 -15.85 0.93 -2.16
N GLU A 120 -15.42 1.36 -3.34
CA GLU A 120 -14.08 1.90 -3.52
C GLU A 120 -13.86 3.22 -2.78
N HIS A 121 -12.69 3.33 -2.19
CA HIS A 121 -12.19 4.62 -1.71
C HIS A 121 -11.91 5.56 -2.90
N HIS A 122 -12.05 6.86 -2.69
CA HIS A 122 -11.80 7.87 -3.75
C HIS A 122 -10.47 7.70 -4.49
N SER A 123 -9.42 7.22 -3.81
CA SER A 123 -8.12 6.94 -4.44
C SER A 123 -8.18 5.89 -5.53
N ASN A 124 -9.14 4.96 -5.46
CA ASN A 124 -9.39 3.93 -6.48
C ASN A 124 -10.68 4.20 -7.30
N TYR A 125 -11.16 5.42 -7.26
CA TYR A 125 -12.30 5.87 -8.04
C TYR A 125 -11.92 7.01 -8.99
N VAL A 126 -11.35 8.09 -8.45
CA VAL A 126 -11.05 9.32 -9.19
C VAL A 126 -10.07 9.13 -10.36
N PRO A 127 -8.98 8.35 -10.25
CA PRO A 127 -8.05 8.17 -11.35
C PRO A 127 -8.66 7.53 -12.60
N TRP A 128 -9.65 6.67 -12.42
CA TRP A 128 -10.36 6.02 -13.52
C TRP A 128 -11.31 6.99 -14.25
N HIS A 129 -11.90 7.95 -13.54
CA HIS A 129 -12.65 9.04 -14.16
C HIS A 129 -11.78 9.96 -15.02
N TYR A 130 -10.52 10.13 -14.66
CA TYR A 130 -9.55 10.81 -15.51
C TYR A 130 -9.38 10.07 -16.84
N LEU A 131 -9.21 8.75 -16.83
CA LEU A 131 -9.10 7.93 -18.05
C LEU A 131 -10.40 7.94 -18.86
N ARG A 132 -11.56 7.86 -18.20
CA ARG A 132 -12.85 8.01 -18.86
C ARG A 132 -12.91 9.31 -19.64
N LYS A 133 -12.51 10.44 -19.01
CA LYS A 133 -12.55 11.77 -19.65
C LYS A 133 -11.50 11.91 -20.75
N LYS A 134 -10.29 11.38 -20.53
CA LYS A 134 -9.14 11.58 -21.44
C LYS A 134 -9.09 10.57 -22.58
N ARG A 135 -9.51 9.33 -22.34
CA ARG A 135 -9.35 8.21 -23.27
C ARG A 135 -10.67 7.62 -23.76
N GLY A 136 -11.81 8.07 -23.24
CA GLY A 136 -13.11 7.50 -23.59
C GLY A 136 -13.40 6.15 -22.97
N ALA A 137 -12.68 5.77 -21.91
CA ALA A 137 -12.96 4.53 -21.18
C ALA A 137 -14.35 4.53 -20.54
N VAL A 138 -14.95 3.38 -20.38
CA VAL A 138 -16.24 3.17 -19.73
C VAL A 138 -16.00 2.61 -18.33
N ILE A 139 -16.52 3.29 -17.29
CA ILE A 139 -16.45 2.77 -15.93
C ILE A 139 -17.70 1.93 -15.67
N LYS A 140 -17.47 0.68 -15.27
CA LYS A 140 -18.50 -0.24 -14.79
C LYS A 140 -18.39 -0.40 -13.29
N PHE A 141 -19.54 -0.58 -12.63
CA PHE A 141 -19.60 -0.79 -11.19
C PHE A 141 -20.14 -2.19 -10.90
N ALA A 142 -19.39 -2.93 -10.07
CA ALA A 142 -19.95 -4.12 -9.44
C ALA A 142 -20.78 -3.68 -8.24
N SER A 143 -22.06 -4.04 -8.25
CA SER A 143 -23.02 -3.66 -7.22
C SER A 143 -22.76 -4.38 -5.89
N VAL A 144 -23.29 -3.82 -4.83
CA VAL A 144 -23.14 -4.33 -3.46
C VAL A 144 -24.53 -4.57 -2.89
N ASN A 145 -24.75 -5.76 -2.36
CA ASN A 145 -26.02 -6.09 -1.70
C ASN A 145 -26.15 -5.44 -0.31
N GLU A 146 -27.31 -5.59 0.32
CA GLU A 146 -27.59 -5.02 1.65
C GLU A 146 -26.65 -5.54 2.77
N ASN A 147 -26.00 -6.67 2.57
CA ASN A 147 -25.02 -7.24 3.49
C ASN A 147 -23.59 -6.71 3.28
N GLY A 148 -23.37 -5.87 2.27
CA GLY A 148 -22.05 -5.37 1.91
C GLY A 148 -21.20 -6.35 1.08
N GLU A 149 -21.82 -7.35 0.45
CA GLU A 149 -21.18 -8.34 -0.40
C GLU A 149 -21.29 -7.95 -1.87
N ILE A 150 -20.21 -8.15 -2.62
CA ILE A 150 -20.19 -7.91 -4.06
C ILE A 150 -20.83 -9.11 -4.76
N ASP A 151 -21.82 -8.89 -5.63
CA ASP A 151 -22.33 -9.94 -6.49
C ASP A 151 -21.37 -10.17 -7.67
N ILE A 152 -20.72 -11.32 -7.66
CA ILE A 152 -19.78 -11.73 -8.72
C ILE A 152 -20.47 -12.43 -9.89
N ASN A 153 -21.77 -12.59 -9.87
CA ASN A 153 -22.55 -13.23 -10.94
C ASN A 153 -23.26 -12.20 -11.85
N GLU A 154 -23.26 -10.92 -11.47
CA GLU A 154 -23.68 -9.80 -12.30
C GLU A 154 -22.48 -9.26 -13.12
#